data_20a833ca42d06e7453e5718325f899a9
#
_entry.id   20a833ca42d06e7453e5718325f899a9
#
_cell.length_a   1.000
_cell.length_b   1.000
_cell.length_c   1.000
_cell.angle_alpha   90.00
_cell.angle_beta   90.00
_cell.angle_gamma   90.00
#
_symmetry.space_group_name_H-M   'P 1'
#
loop_
_entity.id
_entity.type
_entity.pdbx_description
1 polymer ?
#
loop_
_entity_poly.entity_id
_entity_poly.type
_entity_poly.pdbx_seq_one_letter_code
_entity_poly.pdbx_strand_id
1 'polypeptide(L)'
;MGFGFNLFFIFILVPLTGILLIAWLLSRKLWIGKILGFIWLGIFGLVLLSGIIRWLTSKTELDKDDYYGEYVINRDYFPGQQTDWQYNHFRFEIKDNDSIFFYVTDKERILKTYHGTIRTTDPRNYRSARIIIEMEQPTHHILTSNPTTYRSAWDFYLVFKSPKFYNVFFEKGKWKSIE
;
A
#
# COMPACT_ATOMS: atom_id res chain seq x y z
N MET A 1 8.77 6.91 16.37
CA MET A 1 10.19 6.70 16.69
C MET A 1 10.30 5.36 17.40
N GLY A 2 11.36 4.56 17.10
CA GLY A 2 11.48 3.22 17.67
C GLY A 2 12.05 3.25 19.11
N PHE A 3 11.87 2.13 19.84
CA PHE A 3 12.34 1.95 21.21
C PHE A 3 13.84 2.29 21.37
N GLY A 4 14.68 1.89 20.39
CA GLY A 4 16.12 2.17 20.42
C GLY A 4 16.46 3.67 20.33
N PHE A 5 15.69 4.47 19.60
CA PHE A 5 15.88 5.92 19.56
C PHE A 5 15.58 6.57 20.92
N ASN A 6 14.52 6.13 21.61
CA ASN A 6 14.18 6.65 22.92
C ASN A 6 15.26 6.33 23.97
N LEU A 7 15.82 5.12 23.96
CA LEU A 7 16.94 4.75 24.82
C LEU A 7 18.18 5.59 24.54
N PHE A 8 18.56 5.73 23.27
CA PHE A 8 19.69 6.57 22.89
C PHE A 8 19.48 8.04 23.33
N PHE A 9 18.29 8.57 23.14
CA PHE A 9 17.96 9.93 23.53
C PHE A 9 18.12 10.16 25.04
N ILE A 10 17.52 9.28 25.85
CA ILE A 10 17.48 9.44 27.32
C ILE A 10 18.86 9.16 27.93
N PHE A 11 19.52 8.08 27.54
CA PHE A 11 20.74 7.62 28.24
C PHE A 11 22.04 8.14 27.65
N ILE A 12 22.06 8.59 26.43
CA ILE A 12 23.28 9.09 25.79
C ILE A 12 23.14 10.57 25.47
N LEU A 13 22.14 10.99 24.73
CA LEU A 13 22.04 12.35 24.22
C LEU A 13 21.78 13.38 25.31
N VAL A 14 20.86 13.11 26.23
CA VAL A 14 20.53 14.04 27.33
C VAL A 14 21.72 14.21 28.27
N PRO A 15 22.36 13.16 28.78
CA PRO A 15 23.57 13.31 29.60
C PRO A 15 24.72 14.00 28.89
N LEU A 16 25.00 13.64 27.63
CA LEU A 16 26.04 14.26 26.81
C LEU A 16 25.78 15.76 26.62
N THR A 17 24.52 16.14 26.33
CA THR A 17 24.12 17.53 26.22
C THR A 17 24.35 18.27 27.53
N GLY A 18 23.98 17.69 28.67
CA GLY A 18 24.21 18.26 30.00
C GLY A 18 25.68 18.49 30.29
N ILE A 19 26.53 17.50 30.02
CA ILE A 19 27.98 17.59 30.21
C ILE A 19 28.56 18.70 29.31
N LEU A 20 28.23 18.74 28.04
CA LEU A 20 28.70 19.77 27.11
C LEU A 20 28.23 21.17 27.49
N LEU A 21 26.98 21.32 27.97
CA LEU A 21 26.47 22.60 28.46
C LEU A 21 27.26 23.09 29.68
N ILE A 22 27.49 22.23 30.68
CA ILE A 22 28.27 22.58 31.87
C ILE A 22 29.72 22.94 31.46
N ALA A 23 30.33 22.13 30.61
CA ALA A 23 31.68 22.41 30.10
C ALA A 23 31.78 23.74 29.36
N TRP A 24 30.77 24.09 28.56
CA TRP A 24 30.66 25.35 27.86
C TRP A 24 30.52 26.53 28.82
N LEU A 25 29.63 26.42 29.79
CA LEU A 25 29.40 27.48 30.78
C LEU A 25 30.66 27.76 31.65
N LEU A 26 31.37 26.72 32.06
CA LEU A 26 32.59 26.82 32.87
C LEU A 26 33.77 27.34 32.08
N SER A 27 33.98 26.78 30.89
CA SER A 27 35.16 27.13 30.06
C SER A 27 34.98 28.39 29.21
N ARG A 28 33.72 28.83 28.98
CA ARG A 28 33.34 29.93 28.08
C ARG A 28 33.91 29.82 26.66
N LYS A 29 34.36 28.60 26.26
CA LYS A 29 34.96 28.36 24.94
C LYS A 29 33.87 28.22 23.88
N LEU A 30 33.82 29.14 22.91
CA LEU A 30 32.83 29.18 21.83
C LEU A 30 32.75 27.89 21.00
N TRP A 31 33.86 27.17 20.84
CA TRP A 31 33.86 25.92 20.04
C TRP A 31 33.01 24.82 20.66
N ILE A 32 32.89 24.74 22.00
CA ILE A 32 32.05 23.74 22.69
C ILE A 32 30.57 24.04 22.38
N GLY A 33 30.17 25.30 22.42
CA GLY A 33 28.81 25.71 22.03
C GLY A 33 28.50 25.40 20.56
N LYS A 34 29.50 25.57 19.66
CA LYS A 34 29.34 25.20 18.24
C LYS A 34 29.14 23.70 18.07
N ILE A 35 29.92 22.85 18.75
CA ILE A 35 29.74 21.38 18.72
C ILE A 35 28.33 21.01 19.20
N LEU A 36 27.89 21.58 20.33
CA LEU A 36 26.56 21.33 20.84
C LEU A 36 25.47 21.72 19.82
N GLY A 37 25.62 22.89 19.20
CA GLY A 37 24.71 23.36 18.15
C GLY A 37 24.69 22.41 16.94
N PHE A 38 25.85 21.93 16.48
CA PHE A 38 25.93 20.97 15.35
C PHE A 38 25.28 19.61 15.70
N ILE A 39 25.47 19.10 16.93
CA ILE A 39 24.83 17.86 17.36
C ILE A 39 23.30 18.01 17.29
N TRP A 40 22.75 19.06 17.85
CA TRP A 40 21.31 19.29 17.85
C TRP A 40 20.75 19.59 16.45
N LEU A 41 21.48 20.35 15.63
CA LEU A 41 21.11 20.58 14.23
C LEU A 41 21.07 19.27 13.43
N GLY A 42 22.07 18.39 13.62
CA GLY A 42 22.13 17.08 12.99
C GLY A 42 20.94 16.19 13.41
N ILE A 43 20.63 16.13 14.70
CA ILE A 43 19.50 15.36 15.22
C ILE A 43 18.17 15.89 14.68
N PHE A 44 17.98 17.22 14.70
CA PHE A 44 16.78 17.85 14.17
C PHE A 44 16.63 17.56 12.67
N GLY A 45 17.72 17.64 11.90
CA GLY A 45 17.76 17.28 10.49
C GLY A 45 17.38 15.81 10.25
N LEU A 46 17.91 14.88 11.05
CA LEU A 46 17.55 13.45 10.95
C LEU A 46 16.07 13.19 11.29
N VAL A 47 15.54 13.87 12.30
CA VAL A 47 14.11 13.74 12.67
C VAL A 47 13.21 14.25 11.54
N LEU A 48 13.53 15.43 10.97
CA LEU A 48 12.80 15.97 9.82
C LEU A 48 12.88 15.04 8.62
N LEU A 49 14.08 14.58 8.27
CA LEU A 49 14.30 13.66 7.15
C LEU A 49 13.50 12.36 7.33
N SER A 50 13.52 11.79 8.54
CA SER A 50 12.74 10.58 8.83
C SER A 50 11.24 10.81 8.72
N GLY A 51 10.76 12.01 9.11
CA GLY A 51 9.37 12.42 8.94
C GLY A 51 8.96 12.53 7.47
N ILE A 52 9.79 13.15 6.65
CA ILE A 52 9.57 13.29 5.20
C ILE A 52 9.55 11.91 4.54
N ILE A 53 10.54 11.05 4.82
CA ILE A 53 10.59 9.69 4.28
C ILE A 53 9.32 8.92 4.67
N ARG A 54 8.92 8.98 5.93
CA ARG A 54 7.71 8.31 6.41
C ARG A 54 6.45 8.82 5.71
N TRP A 55 6.35 10.13 5.47
CA TRP A 55 5.24 10.72 4.73
C TRP A 55 5.21 10.26 3.28
N LEU A 56 6.36 10.29 2.60
CA LEU A 56 6.51 9.84 1.22
C LEU A 56 6.27 8.33 1.03
N THR A 57 6.54 7.51 2.06
CA THR A 57 6.37 6.05 2.02
C THR A 57 5.12 5.57 2.75
N SER A 58 4.25 6.49 3.20
CA SER A 58 2.99 6.11 3.83
C SER A 58 2.09 5.38 2.83
N LYS A 59 1.41 4.33 3.30
CA LYS A 59 0.45 3.58 2.45
C LYS A 59 -0.68 4.51 2.02
N THR A 60 -1.02 4.45 0.74
CA THR A 60 -2.17 5.16 0.16
C THR A 60 -3.44 4.84 0.94
N GLU A 61 -4.19 5.86 1.33
CA GLU A 61 -5.54 5.71 1.89
C GLU A 61 -6.50 5.67 0.71
N LEU A 62 -7.33 4.62 0.65
CA LEU A 62 -8.26 4.39 -0.45
C LEU A 62 -9.66 4.78 0.00
N ASP A 63 -10.35 5.50 -0.86
CA ASP A 63 -11.78 5.74 -0.82
C ASP A 63 -12.50 4.81 -1.81
N LYS A 64 -13.82 4.89 -1.86
CA LYS A 64 -14.63 4.06 -2.75
C LYS A 64 -14.28 4.30 -4.22
N ASP A 65 -14.09 5.55 -4.59
CA ASP A 65 -13.82 5.98 -5.97
C ASP A 65 -12.48 5.46 -6.50
N ASP A 66 -11.53 5.17 -5.59
CA ASP A 66 -10.27 4.57 -5.99
C ASP A 66 -10.42 3.15 -6.53
N TYR A 67 -11.53 2.49 -6.25
CA TYR A 67 -11.79 1.13 -6.76
C TYR A 67 -12.37 1.11 -8.17
N TYR A 68 -12.91 2.20 -8.70
CA TYR A 68 -13.48 2.21 -10.04
C TYR A 68 -12.40 2.08 -11.11
N GLY A 69 -12.69 1.32 -12.15
CA GLY A 69 -11.83 1.11 -13.31
C GLY A 69 -11.68 -0.35 -13.73
N GLU A 70 -10.82 -0.58 -14.70
CA GLU A 70 -10.51 -1.90 -15.23
C GLU A 70 -9.38 -2.56 -14.43
N TYR A 71 -9.47 -3.88 -14.29
CA TYR A 71 -8.51 -4.70 -13.56
C TYR A 71 -8.08 -5.89 -14.40
N VAL A 72 -6.79 -6.14 -14.40
CA VAL A 72 -6.14 -7.27 -15.08
C VAL A 72 -5.32 -8.07 -14.08
N ILE A 73 -4.96 -9.30 -14.44
CA ILE A 73 -4.06 -10.12 -13.61
C ILE A 73 -2.68 -9.44 -13.53
N ASN A 74 -2.18 -9.30 -12.32
CA ASN A 74 -0.82 -8.83 -12.09
C ASN A 74 0.17 -9.96 -12.42
N ARG A 75 0.97 -9.78 -13.48
CA ARG A 75 1.90 -10.78 -14.00
C ARG A 75 3.22 -10.83 -13.24
N ASP A 76 3.56 -9.76 -12.53
CA ASP A 76 4.86 -9.63 -11.85
C ASP A 76 4.91 -10.42 -10.54
N TYR A 77 3.74 -10.72 -9.94
CA TYR A 77 3.67 -11.42 -8.66
C TYR A 77 4.11 -12.88 -8.75
N PHE A 78 3.68 -13.60 -9.80
CA PHE A 78 4.05 -14.98 -10.08
C PHE A 78 4.25 -15.14 -11.57
N PRO A 79 5.39 -14.69 -12.12
CA PRO A 79 5.64 -14.78 -13.54
C PRO A 79 5.70 -16.24 -13.99
N GLY A 80 5.04 -16.55 -15.12
CA GLY A 80 5.05 -17.88 -15.73
C GLY A 80 3.79 -18.17 -16.54
N GLN A 81 3.80 -19.34 -17.19
CA GLN A 81 2.73 -19.75 -18.12
C GLN A 81 1.33 -19.71 -17.51
N GLN A 82 1.18 -20.06 -16.24
CA GLN A 82 -0.11 -20.01 -15.55
C GLN A 82 -0.64 -18.59 -15.40
N THR A 83 0.23 -17.64 -15.07
CA THR A 83 -0.15 -16.23 -14.89
C THR A 83 -0.48 -15.59 -16.23
N ASP A 84 0.29 -15.88 -17.27
CA ASP A 84 0.02 -15.42 -18.63
C ASP A 84 -1.30 -15.99 -19.17
N TRP A 85 -1.59 -17.26 -18.84
CA TRP A 85 -2.88 -17.85 -19.15
C TRP A 85 -4.01 -17.14 -18.40
N GLN A 86 -3.87 -16.89 -17.08
CA GLN A 86 -4.87 -16.16 -16.28
C GLN A 86 -5.08 -14.74 -16.81
N TYR A 87 -4.02 -14.03 -17.19
CA TYR A 87 -4.06 -12.69 -17.75
C TYR A 87 -4.91 -12.63 -19.03
N ASN A 88 -4.83 -13.63 -19.87
CA ASN A 88 -5.63 -13.71 -21.09
C ASN A 88 -7.07 -14.19 -20.86
N HIS A 89 -7.36 -14.77 -19.67
CA HIS A 89 -8.66 -15.40 -19.42
C HIS A 89 -9.52 -14.68 -18.38
N PHE A 90 -8.94 -13.81 -17.53
CA PHE A 90 -9.68 -13.16 -16.46
C PHE A 90 -9.38 -11.68 -16.37
N ARG A 91 -10.41 -10.88 -16.38
CA ARG A 91 -10.36 -9.45 -16.09
C ARG A 91 -11.71 -8.98 -15.56
N PHE A 92 -11.74 -7.85 -14.90
CA PHE A 92 -12.99 -7.27 -14.45
C PHE A 92 -12.95 -5.74 -14.53
N GLU A 93 -14.13 -5.15 -14.48
CA GLU A 93 -14.33 -3.70 -14.47
C GLU A 93 -15.29 -3.35 -13.33
N ILE A 94 -14.97 -2.31 -12.59
CA ILE A 94 -15.86 -1.69 -11.62
C ILE A 94 -16.23 -0.31 -12.16
N LYS A 95 -17.52 -0.07 -12.37
CA LYS A 95 -18.03 1.19 -12.87
C LYS A 95 -18.39 2.14 -11.73
N ASP A 96 -18.46 3.42 -12.05
CA ASP A 96 -18.83 4.53 -11.15
C ASP A 96 -20.23 4.43 -10.55
N ASN A 97 -21.11 3.59 -11.14
CA ASN A 97 -22.42 3.26 -10.64
C ASN A 97 -22.44 2.03 -9.70
N ASP A 98 -21.29 1.64 -9.15
CA ASP A 98 -21.10 0.49 -8.27
C ASP A 98 -21.29 -0.89 -8.91
N SER A 99 -21.49 -0.98 -10.21
CA SER A 99 -21.59 -2.27 -10.89
C SER A 99 -20.22 -2.88 -11.12
N ILE A 100 -20.10 -4.18 -10.90
CA ILE A 100 -18.91 -4.97 -11.24
C ILE A 100 -19.26 -5.94 -12.36
N PHE A 101 -18.39 -6.02 -13.35
CA PHE A 101 -18.47 -6.93 -14.48
C PHE A 101 -17.20 -7.78 -14.52
N PHE A 102 -17.32 -9.05 -14.26
CA PHE A 102 -16.20 -9.98 -14.35
C PHE A 102 -16.29 -10.77 -15.66
N TYR A 103 -15.22 -10.72 -16.43
CA TYR A 103 -15.13 -11.31 -17.76
C TYR A 103 -14.25 -12.56 -17.73
N VAL A 104 -14.80 -13.65 -18.24
CA VAL A 104 -14.03 -14.80 -18.71
C VAL A 104 -13.78 -14.58 -20.19
N THR A 105 -12.53 -14.60 -20.58
CA THR A 105 -12.10 -14.21 -21.93
C THR A 105 -11.24 -15.26 -22.59
N ASP A 106 -11.05 -15.14 -23.87
CA ASP A 106 -9.96 -15.74 -24.62
C ASP A 106 -9.27 -14.57 -25.34
N LYS A 107 -8.20 -14.07 -24.72
CA LYS A 107 -7.51 -12.83 -25.12
C LYS A 107 -8.51 -11.65 -25.18
N GLU A 108 -8.74 -11.09 -26.37
CA GLU A 108 -9.67 -9.99 -26.58
C GLU A 108 -11.14 -10.40 -26.44
N ARG A 109 -11.45 -11.64 -26.85
CA ARG A 109 -12.83 -12.12 -26.94
C ARG A 109 -13.42 -12.43 -25.58
N ILE A 110 -14.54 -11.79 -25.23
CA ILE A 110 -15.31 -12.10 -24.03
C ILE A 110 -16.14 -13.35 -24.31
N LEU A 111 -15.94 -14.40 -23.50
CA LEU A 111 -16.66 -15.65 -23.58
C LEU A 111 -17.87 -15.66 -22.64
N LYS A 112 -17.71 -15.09 -21.45
CA LYS A 112 -18.77 -15.01 -20.44
C LYS A 112 -18.58 -13.79 -19.55
N THR A 113 -19.70 -13.20 -19.13
CA THR A 113 -19.74 -12.07 -18.20
C THR A 113 -20.53 -12.47 -16.97
N TYR A 114 -20.01 -12.12 -15.80
CA TYR A 114 -20.72 -12.21 -14.52
C TYR A 114 -20.94 -10.79 -13.99
N HIS A 115 -22.10 -10.58 -13.38
CA HIS A 115 -22.52 -9.27 -12.89
C HIS A 115 -22.61 -9.26 -11.38
N GLY A 116 -22.46 -8.09 -10.79
CA GLY A 116 -22.61 -7.85 -9.37
C GLY A 116 -22.55 -6.38 -9.03
N THR A 117 -22.50 -6.11 -7.75
CA THR A 117 -22.36 -4.76 -7.22
C THR A 117 -21.24 -4.70 -6.20
N ILE A 118 -20.70 -3.52 -5.99
CA ILE A 118 -19.73 -3.26 -4.95
C ILE A 118 -20.30 -2.32 -3.89
N ARG A 119 -19.79 -2.47 -2.70
CA ARG A 119 -19.88 -1.48 -1.63
C ARG A 119 -18.55 -1.43 -0.87
N THR A 120 -18.36 -0.45 -0.02
CA THR A 120 -17.16 -0.34 0.83
C THR A 120 -17.55 -0.37 2.29
N THR A 121 -16.64 -0.88 3.11
CA THR A 121 -16.75 -0.76 4.57
C THR A 121 -16.49 0.68 5.00
N ASP A 122 -17.13 1.09 6.09
CA ASP A 122 -16.84 2.38 6.74
C ASP A 122 -15.36 2.41 7.19
N PRO A 123 -14.61 3.46 6.82
CA PRO A 123 -13.19 3.59 7.18
C PRO A 123 -12.93 3.86 8.67
N ARG A 124 -13.95 3.99 9.52
CA ARG A 124 -13.79 4.32 10.97
C ARG A 124 -12.81 3.42 11.71
N ASN A 125 -12.73 2.13 11.35
CA ASN A 125 -11.85 1.17 11.99
C ASN A 125 -10.56 0.88 11.20
N TYR A 126 -10.50 1.32 9.96
CA TYR A 126 -9.38 1.10 9.05
C TYR A 126 -9.15 2.39 8.29
N ARG A 127 -7.96 2.93 8.30
CA ARG A 127 -7.61 4.17 7.59
C ARG A 127 -7.89 4.18 6.08
N SER A 128 -8.65 3.20 5.58
CA SER A 128 -8.95 3.03 4.17
C SER A 128 -10.21 2.18 4.02
N ALA A 129 -11.08 2.56 3.12
CA ALA A 129 -12.23 1.76 2.73
C ALA A 129 -11.80 0.39 2.21
N ARG A 130 -12.55 -0.65 2.52
CA ARG A 130 -12.35 -2.01 1.99
C ARG A 130 -13.51 -2.36 1.08
N ILE A 131 -13.20 -2.87 -0.09
CA ILE A 131 -14.21 -3.28 -1.05
C ILE A 131 -14.91 -4.57 -0.59
N ILE A 132 -16.23 -4.58 -0.73
CA ILE A 132 -17.12 -5.74 -0.59
C ILE A 132 -17.78 -5.94 -1.94
N ILE A 133 -17.74 -7.16 -2.45
CA ILE A 133 -18.31 -7.53 -3.74
C ILE A 133 -19.47 -8.49 -3.52
N GLU A 134 -20.61 -8.18 -4.12
CA GLU A 134 -21.82 -8.99 -4.09
C GLU A 134 -22.16 -9.39 -5.53
N MET A 135 -21.87 -10.65 -5.88
CA MET A 135 -22.10 -11.17 -7.22
C MET A 135 -23.46 -11.85 -7.34
N GLU A 136 -24.11 -11.69 -8.49
CA GLU A 136 -25.27 -12.47 -8.87
C GLU A 136 -24.93 -13.96 -9.04
N GLN A 137 -25.86 -14.84 -8.73
CA GLN A 137 -25.65 -16.27 -8.84
C GLN A 137 -26.10 -16.80 -10.23
N PRO A 138 -25.36 -17.75 -10.81
CA PRO A 138 -24.14 -18.41 -10.32
C PRO A 138 -22.91 -17.52 -10.50
N THR A 139 -22.05 -17.44 -9.47
CA THR A 139 -20.82 -16.66 -9.55
C THR A 139 -19.62 -17.47 -10.03
N HIS A 140 -18.56 -16.77 -10.46
CA HIS A 140 -17.30 -17.40 -10.82
C HIS A 140 -16.48 -17.74 -9.56
N HIS A 141 -15.76 -18.87 -9.58
CA HIS A 141 -15.01 -19.37 -8.43
C HIS A 141 -13.91 -18.41 -7.89
N ILE A 142 -13.46 -17.43 -8.67
CA ILE A 142 -12.54 -16.38 -8.22
C ILE A 142 -13.25 -15.37 -7.30
N LEU A 143 -14.54 -15.13 -7.53
CA LEU A 143 -15.34 -14.11 -6.85
C LEU A 143 -16.22 -14.67 -5.73
N THR A 144 -15.89 -15.83 -5.21
CA THR A 144 -16.65 -16.47 -4.11
C THR A 144 -16.45 -15.80 -2.76
N SER A 145 -15.43 -14.98 -2.63
CA SER A 145 -15.11 -14.23 -1.40
C SER A 145 -14.62 -12.82 -1.73
N ASN A 146 -14.75 -11.91 -0.75
CA ASN A 146 -14.22 -10.55 -0.91
C ASN A 146 -12.71 -10.57 -1.05
N PRO A 147 -12.13 -9.71 -1.89
CA PRO A 147 -10.70 -9.61 -2.05
C PRO A 147 -10.02 -8.99 -0.84
N THR A 148 -8.78 -9.35 -0.63
CA THR A 148 -7.88 -8.62 0.26
C THR A 148 -7.23 -7.48 -0.52
N THR A 149 -7.37 -6.25 -0.04
CA THR A 149 -6.71 -5.08 -0.63
C THR A 149 -5.32 -4.91 -0.03
N TYR A 150 -4.29 -5.00 -0.85
CA TYR A 150 -2.91 -4.68 -0.49
C TYR A 150 -2.55 -3.30 -1.03
N ARG A 151 -1.97 -2.45 -0.17
CA ARG A 151 -1.63 -1.06 -0.49
C ARG A 151 -0.14 -0.83 -0.35
N SER A 152 0.44 -0.16 -1.35
CA SER A 152 1.77 0.43 -1.30
C SER A 152 1.69 1.94 -1.01
N ALA A 153 2.77 2.67 -1.21
CA ALA A 153 2.79 4.13 -1.11
C ALA A 153 2.10 4.82 -2.30
N TRP A 154 2.01 4.15 -3.45
CA TRP A 154 1.57 4.75 -4.71
C TRP A 154 0.45 3.98 -5.39
N ASP A 155 0.32 2.67 -5.08
CA ASP A 155 -0.58 1.75 -5.75
C ASP A 155 -1.27 0.82 -4.77
N PHE A 156 -2.28 0.12 -5.27
CA PHE A 156 -2.88 -1.01 -4.59
C PHE A 156 -3.19 -2.12 -5.58
N TYR A 157 -3.36 -3.32 -5.05
CA TYR A 157 -3.83 -4.48 -5.80
C TYR A 157 -4.79 -5.33 -4.98
N LEU A 158 -5.61 -6.10 -5.66
CA LEU A 158 -6.63 -6.94 -5.08
C LEU A 158 -6.24 -8.40 -5.18
N VAL A 159 -6.36 -9.14 -4.09
CA VAL A 159 -6.08 -10.58 -4.05
C VAL A 159 -7.36 -11.32 -3.74
N PHE A 160 -7.80 -12.14 -4.68
CA PHE A 160 -8.93 -13.03 -4.54
C PHE A 160 -8.47 -14.43 -4.17
N LYS A 161 -9.17 -15.07 -3.22
CA LYS A 161 -8.90 -16.47 -2.86
C LYS A 161 -9.78 -17.40 -3.68
N SER A 162 -9.19 -18.10 -4.63
CA SER A 162 -9.89 -19.05 -5.49
C SER A 162 -9.65 -20.49 -5.03
N PRO A 163 -10.69 -21.35 -5.01
CA PRO A 163 -10.51 -22.79 -4.75
C PRO A 163 -9.60 -23.51 -5.77
N LYS A 164 -9.51 -22.99 -7.00
CA LYS A 164 -8.72 -23.61 -8.07
C LYS A 164 -7.30 -23.06 -8.19
N PHE A 165 -7.14 -21.75 -7.99
CA PHE A 165 -5.89 -21.03 -8.27
C PHE A 165 -5.23 -20.46 -7.01
N TYR A 166 -5.79 -20.71 -5.83
CA TYR A 166 -5.37 -20.11 -4.57
C TYR A 166 -5.47 -18.58 -4.62
N ASN A 167 -4.38 -17.87 -4.54
CA ASN A 167 -4.37 -16.42 -4.61
C ASN A 167 -4.28 -15.96 -6.07
N VAL A 168 -5.25 -15.16 -6.49
CA VAL A 168 -5.30 -14.53 -7.81
C VAL A 168 -5.14 -13.03 -7.62
N PHE A 169 -4.11 -12.46 -8.22
CA PHE A 169 -3.67 -11.09 -8.03
C PHE A 169 -4.16 -10.23 -9.18
N PHE A 170 -4.90 -9.18 -8.86
CA PHE A 170 -5.39 -8.20 -9.83
C PHE A 170 -4.83 -6.81 -9.52
N GLU A 171 -4.43 -6.10 -10.55
CA GLU A 171 -4.02 -4.69 -10.50
C GLU A 171 -4.88 -3.85 -11.41
N LYS A 172 -4.96 -2.55 -11.13
CA LYS A 172 -5.63 -1.61 -12.02
C LYS A 172 -4.86 -1.51 -13.33
N GLY A 173 -5.56 -1.71 -14.44
CA GLY A 173 -4.95 -1.64 -15.75
C GLY A 173 -5.88 -2.15 -16.83
N LYS A 174 -5.52 -1.84 -18.08
CA LYS A 174 -6.20 -2.34 -19.26
C LYS A 174 -5.47 -3.56 -19.81
N TRP A 175 -6.24 -4.55 -20.21
CA TRP A 175 -5.66 -5.70 -20.88
C TRP A 175 -4.98 -5.27 -22.18
N LYS A 176 -3.79 -5.82 -22.43
CA LYS A 176 -3.04 -5.66 -23.69
C LYS A 176 -2.58 -7.03 -24.16
N SER A 177 -2.50 -7.22 -25.47
CA SER A 177 -1.97 -8.47 -26.02
C SER A 177 -0.54 -8.71 -25.53
N ILE A 178 -0.26 -9.94 -25.10
CA ILE A 178 1.09 -10.40 -24.79
C ILE A 178 1.67 -10.89 -26.11
N GLU A 179 2.77 -10.30 -26.54
CA GLU A 179 3.55 -10.77 -27.69
C GLU A 179 4.25 -12.08 -27.38
#